data_a45c35f8bbb90de823a32c813adf8b8b
#
_entry.id   a45c35f8bbb90de823a32c813adf8b8b
#
_cell.length_a   1.000
_cell.length_b   1.000
_cell.length_c   1.000
_cell.angle_alpha   90.00
_cell.angle_beta   90.00
_cell.angle_gamma   90.00
#
_symmetry.space_group_name_H-M   'P 1'
#
loop_
_entity.id
_entity.type
_entity.pdbx_description
1 polymer ?
#
loop_
_entity_poly.entity_id
_entity_poly.type
_entity_poly.pdbx_seq_one_letter_code
_entity_poly.pdbx_strand_id
1 'polypeptide(L)' 'MGRLRAFPGHRFIGTRDDMRVHDCDNDLQFTRLSARVEAEGLLGSKLLASFGPDTLAEARNRGLSPAS' A
#
# COMPACT_ATOMS: atom_id res chain seq x y z
N MET A 1 -7.42 -3.13 11.10
CA MET A 1 -6.78 -1.88 10.68
C MET A 1 -5.39 -1.76 11.27
N GLY A 2 -4.49 -1.16 10.54
CA GLY A 2 -3.13 -1.05 11.01
C GLY A 2 -2.28 -0.20 10.08
N ARG A 3 -0.99 -0.18 10.37
CA ARG A 3 -0.03 0.54 9.55
C ARG A 3 1.19 -0.34 9.34
N LEU A 4 1.77 -0.27 8.16
CA LEU A 4 3.03 -0.97 7.92
C LEU A 4 4.14 -0.33 8.75
N ARG A 5 5.05 -1.15 9.24
CA ARG A 5 6.13 -0.68 10.11
C ARG A 5 6.99 0.40 9.44
N ALA A 6 7.23 0.28 8.15
CA ALA A 6 8.02 1.25 7.40
C ALA A 6 7.24 2.52 7.04
N PHE A 7 5.92 2.50 7.14
CA PHE A 7 5.05 3.63 6.77
C PHE A 7 4.01 3.88 7.86
N PRO A 8 4.44 4.20 9.09
CA PRO A 8 3.50 4.28 10.21
C PRO A 8 2.49 5.42 10.11
N GLY A 9 2.78 6.44 9.32
CA GLY A 9 1.89 7.57 9.14
C GLY A 9 1.06 7.53 7.87
N HIS A 10 1.07 6.41 7.13
CA HIS A 10 0.40 6.35 5.82
C HIS A 10 -0.73 5.32 5.82
N ARG A 11 -1.93 5.77 5.45
CA ARG A 11 -3.10 4.92 5.31
C ARG A 11 -3.09 4.17 3.96
N PHE A 12 -2.71 4.85 2.88
CA PHE A 12 -2.73 4.27 1.54
C PHE A 12 -1.32 3.91 1.10
N ILE A 13 -1.13 2.66 0.73
CA ILE A 13 0.16 2.13 0.28
C ILE A 13 -0.03 1.51 -1.10
N GLY A 14 0.80 1.91 -2.04
CA GLY A 14 0.77 1.36 -3.39
C GLY A 14 1.76 0.22 -3.56
N THR A 15 1.38 -0.77 -4.35
CA THR A 15 2.28 -1.83 -4.80
C THR A 15 2.52 -1.62 -6.29
N ARG A 16 3.77 -1.35 -6.67
CA ARG A 16 4.11 -0.96 -8.04
C ARG A 16 4.13 -2.11 -9.03
N ASP A 17 4.26 -3.33 -8.53
CA ASP A 17 4.30 -4.50 -9.41
C ASP A 17 2.96 -4.75 -10.10
N ASP A 18 1.85 -4.54 -9.39
CA ASP A 18 0.51 -4.70 -9.95
C ASP A 18 -0.27 -3.39 -10.05
N MET A 19 0.36 -2.26 -9.69
CA MET A 19 -0.24 -0.93 -9.74
C MET A 19 -1.55 -0.86 -8.97
N ARG A 20 -1.54 -1.37 -7.73
CA ARG A 20 -2.69 -1.36 -6.84
C ARG A 20 -2.41 -0.51 -5.62
N VAL A 21 -3.46 0.11 -5.08
CA VAL A 21 -3.36 0.85 -3.83
C VAL A 21 -4.18 0.12 -2.76
N HIS A 22 -3.59 -0.04 -1.59
CA HIS A 22 -4.16 -0.75 -0.46
C HIS A 22 -4.52 0.23 0.64
N ASP A 23 -5.71 0.06 1.23
CA ASP A 23 -6.18 0.88 2.34
C ASP A 23 -5.86 0.16 3.65
N CYS A 24 -4.91 0.70 4.41
CA CYS A 24 -4.51 0.08 5.68
C CYS A 24 -5.59 0.15 6.75
N ASP A 25 -6.62 0.97 6.57
CA ASP A 25 -7.77 0.98 7.47
C ASP A 25 -8.79 -0.09 7.14
N ASN A 26 -8.63 -0.77 5.99
CA ASN A 26 -9.45 -1.92 5.63
C ASN A 26 -8.70 -3.17 6.09
N ASP A 27 -9.26 -3.89 7.06
CA ASP A 27 -8.58 -5.04 7.68
C ASP A 27 -8.16 -6.09 6.67
N LEU A 28 -9.03 -6.42 5.72
CA LEU A 28 -8.72 -7.42 4.71
C LEU A 28 -7.58 -6.98 3.80
N GLN A 29 -7.63 -5.73 3.34
CA GLN A 29 -6.58 -5.19 2.48
C GLN A 29 -5.26 -5.10 3.23
N PHE A 30 -5.28 -4.65 4.48
CA PHE A 30 -4.07 -4.57 5.28
C PHE A 30 -3.46 -5.94 5.53
N THR A 31 -4.29 -6.93 5.86
CA THR A 31 -3.82 -8.30 6.10
C THR A 31 -3.15 -8.87 4.85
N ARG A 32 -3.76 -8.68 3.69
CA ARG A 32 -3.20 -9.16 2.42
C ARG A 32 -1.89 -8.46 2.08
N LEU A 33 -1.85 -7.15 2.29
CA LEU A 33 -0.64 -6.37 2.03
C LEU A 33 0.50 -6.80 2.95
N SER A 34 0.22 -6.95 4.23
CA SER A 34 1.24 -7.38 5.20
C SER A 34 1.81 -8.75 4.84
N ALA A 35 0.95 -9.69 4.43
CA ALA A 35 1.39 -11.01 4.02
C ALA A 35 2.31 -10.94 2.80
N ARG A 36 1.97 -10.10 1.82
CA ARG A 36 2.82 -9.91 0.64
C ARG A 36 4.15 -9.27 0.98
N VAL A 37 4.14 -8.27 1.85
CA VAL A 37 5.37 -7.59 2.26
C VAL A 37 6.35 -8.60 2.87
N GLU A 38 5.86 -9.49 3.72
CA GLU A 38 6.71 -10.51 4.33
C GLU A 38 7.12 -11.60 3.34
N ALA A 39 6.15 -12.13 2.59
CA ALA A 39 6.40 -13.26 1.70
C ALA A 39 7.26 -12.90 0.49
N GLU A 40 7.10 -11.69 -0.04
CA GLU A 40 7.76 -11.28 -1.28
C GLU A 40 8.88 -10.27 -1.07
N GLY A 41 9.12 -9.86 0.19
CA GLY A 41 10.18 -8.91 0.49
C GLY A 41 9.99 -7.55 -0.19
N LEU A 42 8.75 -7.06 -0.26
CA LEU A 42 8.44 -5.84 -1.00
C LEU A 42 9.19 -4.62 -0.50
N LEU A 43 9.50 -4.55 0.81
CA LEU A 43 10.29 -3.45 1.35
C LEU A 43 11.68 -3.38 0.73
N GLY A 44 12.32 -4.53 0.61
CA GLY A 44 13.66 -4.61 0.03
C GLY A 44 13.68 -4.41 -1.47
N SER A 45 12.59 -4.72 -2.15
CA SER A 45 12.50 -4.58 -3.61
C SER A 45 12.09 -3.18 -4.06
N LYS A 46 11.74 -2.30 -3.12
CA LYS A 46 11.29 -0.92 -3.40
C LYS A 46 10.03 -0.85 -4.24
N LEU A 47 9.18 -1.86 -4.15
CA LEU A 47 7.91 -1.89 -4.87
C LEU A 47 6.79 -1.18 -4.12
N LEU A 48 7.00 -0.79 -2.88
CA LEU A 48 6.01 -0.05 -2.10
C LEU A 48 6.12 1.45 -2.35
N ALA A 49 4.98 2.12 -2.37
CA ALA A 49 4.91 3.57 -2.54
C ALA A 49 3.95 4.17 -1.52
N SER A 50 4.33 5.32 -0.96
CA SER A 50 3.44 6.14 -0.15
C SER A 50 3.06 7.39 -0.94
N PHE A 51 2.09 8.14 -0.45
CA PHE A 51 1.55 9.29 -1.18
C PHE A 51 1.54 10.54 -0.31
N GLY A 52 1.79 11.66 -0.92
CA GLY A 52 1.63 12.94 -0.28
C GLY A 52 0.84 13.89 -1.20
N PRO A 53 -0.44 14.17 -0.91
CA PRO A 53 -1.21 13.75 0.27
C PRO A 53 -1.57 12.27 0.27
N ASP A 54 -1.77 11.74 1.46
CA ASP A 54 -2.09 10.32 1.67
C ASP A 54 -3.58 10.09 1.42
N THR A 55 -3.97 10.08 0.16
CA THR A 55 -5.35 9.93 -0.29
C THR A 55 -5.45 8.99 -1.47
N LEU A 56 -6.64 8.41 -1.63
CA LEU A 56 -6.93 7.55 -2.77
C LEU A 56 -6.86 8.32 -4.09
N ALA A 57 -7.28 9.58 -4.09
CA ALA A 57 -7.22 10.43 -5.27
C ALA A 57 -5.78 10.60 -5.76
N GLU A 58 -4.84 10.79 -4.85
CA GLU A 58 -3.42 10.92 -5.22
C GLU A 58 -2.89 9.62 -5.81
N ALA A 59 -3.28 8.48 -5.25
CA ALA A 59 -2.89 7.18 -5.79
C ALA A 59 -3.39 7.01 -7.22
N ARG A 60 -4.63 7.41 -7.49
CA ARG A 60 -5.21 7.34 -8.83
C ARG A 60 -4.47 8.25 -9.81
N ASN A 61 -4.06 9.43 -9.37
CA ASN A 61 -3.30 10.35 -10.21
C ASN A 61 -1.97 9.75 -10.64
N ARG A 62 -1.46 8.79 -9.88
CA ARG A 62 -0.21 8.09 -10.19
C ARG A 62 -0.43 6.78 -10.93
N GLY A 63 -1.67 6.52 -11.35
CA GLY A 63 -1.98 5.34 -12.14
C GLY A 63 -2.28 4.08 -11.36
N LEU A 64 -2.45 4.17 -10.02
CA LEU A 64 -2.79 3.01 -9.21
C LEU A 64 -4.30 2.85 -9.08
N SER A 65 -4.75 1.60 -8.99
CA SER A 65 -6.16 1.27 -8.83
C SER A 65 -6.40 0.63 -7.46
N PRO A 66 -7.60 0.79 -6.87
CA PRO A 66 -7.91 0.15 -5.60
C PRO A 66 -7.70 -1.36 -5.64
N ALA A 67 -7.18 -1.92 -4.55
CA ALA A 67 -6.84 -3.34 -4.47
C ALA A 67 -8.05 -4.27 -4.35
N SER A 68 -9.19 -3.75 -3.99
CA SER A 68 -10.40 -4.57 -3.83
C SER A 68 -11.35 -4.44 -4.99
#